data_620b9b1b39ce445428e12e7dc0e04117
#
_entry.id   620b9b1b39ce445428e12e7dc0e04117
#
_cell.length_a   1.000
_cell.length_b   1.000
_cell.length_c   1.000
_cell.angle_alpha   90.00
_cell.angle_beta   90.00
_cell.angle_gamma   90.00
#
_symmetry.space_group_name_H-M   'P 1'
#
loop_
_entity.id
_entity.type
_entity.pdbx_description
1 polymer ?
#
loop_
_entity_poly.entity_id
_entity_poly.type
_entity_poly.pdbx_seq_one_letter_code
_entity_poly.pdbx_strand_id
1 'polypeptide(L)'
;MKIKPSLRVLFAGIFLVLLGACATSSRSGAPALAGTWTNSLGTIWTMKADGTFDVVNPKRHIWGTYTVGGDTVTIQETGGKTAKGCQGPGVYKFSRPNENTLSFTLVNDTCKEREKNVLVAWHQK
;
A
#
# COMPACT_ATOMS: atom_id res chain seq x y z
N MET A 1 -28.23 43.80 -58.83
CA MET A 1 -27.20 42.77 -58.59
C MET A 1 -26.90 42.62 -57.13
N LYS A 2 -27.19 41.51 -56.61
CA LYS A 2 -27.01 41.28 -55.20
C LYS A 2 -25.88 40.26 -54.97
N ILE A 3 -24.84 40.70 -54.35
CA ILE A 3 -23.79 39.86 -53.95
C ILE A 3 -24.14 39.27 -52.58
N LYS A 4 -24.31 38.01 -52.52
CA LYS A 4 -24.51 37.32 -51.23
C LYS A 4 -23.21 37.10 -50.59
N PRO A 5 -22.94 37.61 -49.40
CA PRO A 5 -21.80 37.19 -48.64
C PRO A 5 -22.04 35.78 -48.20
N SER A 6 -21.24 34.88 -48.67
CA SER A 6 -21.21 33.54 -48.12
C SER A 6 -20.59 33.60 -46.73
N LEU A 7 -21.43 33.36 -45.79
CA LEU A 7 -21.02 33.20 -44.42
C LEU A 7 -20.20 31.91 -44.31
N ARG A 8 -18.89 32.05 -44.30
CA ARG A 8 -18.03 30.96 -43.98
C ARG A 8 -17.99 30.86 -42.49
N VAL A 9 -18.74 29.92 -41.99
CA VAL A 9 -18.64 29.52 -40.62
C VAL A 9 -17.34 28.75 -40.46
N LEU A 10 -16.37 29.40 -39.90
CA LEU A 10 -15.15 28.76 -39.42
C LEU A 10 -15.53 28.02 -38.15
N PHE A 11 -15.68 26.72 -38.29
CA PHE A 11 -15.68 25.87 -37.14
C PHE A 11 -14.21 25.80 -36.62
N ALA A 12 -13.91 26.61 -35.65
CA ALA A 12 -12.77 26.41 -34.83
C ALA A 12 -13.01 25.12 -34.04
N GLY A 13 -12.40 24.06 -34.51
CA GLY A 13 -12.38 22.82 -33.76
C GLY A 13 -11.68 23.06 -32.41
N ILE A 14 -12.47 23.00 -31.39
CA ILE A 14 -11.90 22.95 -30.04
C ILE A 14 -11.23 21.59 -29.89
N PHE A 15 -9.91 21.57 -30.07
CA PHE A 15 -9.11 20.44 -29.64
C PHE A 15 -9.12 20.44 -28.14
N LEU A 16 -9.98 19.63 -27.57
CA LEU A 16 -9.88 19.30 -26.17
C LEU A 16 -8.70 18.34 -26.03
N VAL A 17 -7.54 18.89 -25.76
CA VAL A 17 -6.41 18.07 -25.36
C VAL A 17 -6.72 17.58 -23.97
N LEU A 18 -7.23 16.37 -23.87
CA LEU A 18 -7.24 15.61 -22.63
C LEU A 18 -5.80 15.26 -22.33
N LEU A 19 -5.15 16.14 -21.63
CA LEU A 19 -3.93 15.80 -20.91
C LEU A 19 -4.35 14.77 -19.86
N GLY A 20 -4.19 13.51 -20.22
CA GLY A 20 -4.21 12.46 -19.23
C GLY A 20 -3.18 12.82 -18.18
N ALA A 21 -3.64 13.21 -17.00
CA ALA A 21 -2.76 13.39 -15.88
C ALA A 21 -2.06 12.05 -15.66
N CYS A 22 -0.81 11.98 -16.04
CA CYS A 22 0.05 10.94 -15.54
C CYS A 22 0.02 11.07 -14.04
N ALA A 23 -0.73 10.21 -13.40
CA ALA A 23 -0.66 10.08 -11.97
C ALA A 23 0.78 9.76 -11.64
N THR A 24 1.50 10.76 -11.17
CA THR A 24 2.77 10.56 -10.52
C THR A 24 2.53 9.57 -9.42
N SER A 25 3.28 8.53 -9.42
CA SER A 25 3.19 7.29 -8.71
C SER A 25 3.31 7.41 -7.20
N SER A 26 2.46 8.14 -6.54
CA SER A 26 2.22 7.88 -5.14
C SER A 26 1.26 6.70 -5.06
N ARG A 27 1.81 5.53 -4.83
CA ARG A 27 1.01 4.34 -4.58
C ARG A 27 0.18 4.59 -3.32
N SER A 28 -1.11 4.46 -3.43
CA SER A 28 -2.04 4.56 -2.30
C SER A 28 -2.75 3.23 -2.10
N GLY A 29 -3.26 3.00 -0.89
CA GLY A 29 -3.92 1.77 -0.54
C GLY A 29 -2.97 0.58 -0.42
N ALA A 30 -3.49 -0.64 -0.59
CA ALA A 30 -2.70 -1.86 -0.48
C ALA A 30 -1.46 -1.90 -1.39
N PRO A 31 -1.49 -1.39 -2.64
CA PRO A 31 -0.29 -1.31 -3.49
C PRO A 31 0.88 -0.54 -2.89
N ALA A 32 0.65 0.40 -1.96
CA ALA A 32 1.73 1.14 -1.30
C ALA A 32 2.66 0.25 -0.49
N LEU A 33 2.16 -0.88 0.01
CA LEU A 33 2.90 -1.85 0.82
C LEU A 33 3.22 -3.14 0.08
N ALA A 34 2.69 -3.32 -1.15
CA ALA A 34 2.87 -4.56 -1.89
C ALA A 34 4.35 -4.86 -2.13
N GLY A 35 4.73 -6.10 -1.92
CA GLY A 35 6.10 -6.57 -2.09
C GLY A 35 6.48 -7.62 -1.07
N THR A 36 7.72 -8.07 -1.15
CA THR A 36 8.31 -8.99 -0.19
C THR A 36 9.37 -8.25 0.61
N TRP A 37 9.20 -8.25 1.92
CA TRP A 37 10.02 -7.50 2.86
C TRP A 37 10.69 -8.44 3.85
N THR A 38 11.88 -8.10 4.27
CA THR A 38 12.62 -8.84 5.30
C THR A 38 13.17 -7.88 6.35
N ASN A 39 13.37 -8.39 7.55
CA ASN A 39 13.96 -7.63 8.66
C ASN A 39 15.10 -8.38 9.32
N SER A 40 15.77 -7.74 10.26
CA SER A 40 16.92 -8.32 10.99
C SER A 40 16.56 -9.50 11.91
N LEU A 41 15.28 -9.73 12.15
CA LEU A 41 14.81 -10.86 12.96
C LEU A 41 14.60 -12.14 12.13
N GLY A 42 14.91 -12.11 10.84
CA GLY A 42 14.72 -13.24 9.93
C GLY A 42 13.29 -13.44 9.47
N THR A 43 12.45 -12.44 9.63
CA THR A 43 11.06 -12.48 9.17
C THR A 43 11.00 -12.10 7.69
N ILE A 44 10.21 -12.86 6.93
CA ILE A 44 9.85 -12.55 5.55
C ILE A 44 8.36 -12.23 5.51
N TRP A 45 8.04 -11.05 5.06
CA TRP A 45 6.67 -10.56 4.98
C TRP A 45 6.31 -10.26 3.53
N THR A 46 5.43 -11.06 2.98
CA THR A 46 4.91 -10.85 1.63
C THR A 46 3.56 -10.16 1.73
N MET A 47 3.48 -8.94 1.24
CA MET A 47 2.26 -8.16 1.18
C MET A 47 1.79 -8.11 -0.26
N LYS A 48 0.57 -8.58 -0.50
CA LYS A 48 -0.01 -8.63 -1.84
C LYS A 48 -0.90 -7.42 -2.08
N ALA A 49 -0.96 -6.99 -3.33
CA ALA A 49 -1.76 -5.84 -3.72
C ALA A 49 -3.27 -6.05 -3.50
N ASP A 50 -3.72 -7.29 -3.37
CA ASP A 50 -5.12 -7.63 -3.08
C ASP A 50 -5.53 -7.45 -1.61
N GLY A 51 -4.61 -7.03 -0.74
CA GLY A 51 -4.89 -6.84 0.69
C GLY A 51 -4.68 -8.09 1.54
N THR A 52 -4.02 -9.10 1.03
CA THR A 52 -3.61 -10.27 1.81
C THR A 52 -2.12 -10.25 2.10
N PHE A 53 -1.71 -10.94 3.17
CA PHE A 53 -0.30 -11.06 3.51
C PHE A 53 0.05 -12.45 3.99
N ASP A 54 1.35 -12.72 3.93
CA ASP A 54 1.96 -13.96 4.42
C ASP A 54 3.24 -13.59 5.18
N VAL A 55 3.40 -14.13 6.36
CA VAL A 55 4.57 -13.89 7.22
C VAL A 55 5.21 -15.23 7.58
N VAL A 56 6.48 -15.35 7.30
CA VAL A 56 7.28 -16.51 7.67
C VAL A 56 8.46 -16.04 8.51
N ASN A 57 8.62 -16.62 9.68
CA ASN A 57 9.83 -16.47 10.50
C ASN A 57 10.27 -17.83 11.03
N PRO A 58 11.42 -17.93 11.72
CA PRO A 58 11.91 -19.23 12.16
C PRO A 58 10.96 -20.04 13.07
N LYS A 59 9.99 -19.37 13.68
CA LYS A 59 9.07 -20.01 14.64
C LYS A 59 7.66 -20.19 14.10
N ARG A 60 7.22 -19.36 13.15
CA ARG A 60 5.81 -19.26 12.77
C ARG A 60 5.63 -19.00 11.29
N HIS A 61 4.52 -19.50 10.78
CA HIS A 61 3.95 -19.10 9.50
C HIS A 61 2.54 -18.60 9.77
N ILE A 62 2.27 -17.37 9.41
CA ILE A 62 1.03 -16.64 9.68
C ILE A 62 0.58 -15.96 8.40
N TRP A 63 -0.71 -15.89 8.18
CA TRP A 63 -1.30 -15.15 7.05
C TRP A 63 -2.53 -14.40 7.49
N GLY A 64 -2.95 -13.46 6.68
CA GLY A 64 -4.11 -12.65 6.99
C GLY A 64 -4.39 -11.59 5.94
N THR A 65 -5.07 -10.56 6.40
CA THR A 65 -5.48 -9.41 5.58
C THR A 65 -4.94 -8.12 6.15
N TYR A 66 -4.78 -7.13 5.29
CA TYR A 66 -4.44 -5.79 5.71
C TYR A 66 -5.22 -4.76 4.90
N THR A 67 -5.53 -3.64 5.52
CA THR A 67 -6.17 -2.50 4.88
C THR A 67 -5.32 -1.26 5.08
N VAL A 68 -5.29 -0.40 4.07
CA VAL A 68 -4.51 0.84 4.10
C VAL A 68 -5.43 2.04 3.92
N GLY A 69 -5.32 2.99 4.82
CA GLY A 69 -5.97 4.28 4.74
C GLY A 69 -4.94 5.39 4.96
N GLY A 70 -4.59 6.13 3.90
CA GLY A 70 -3.52 7.13 3.98
C GLY A 70 -2.17 6.50 4.36
N ASP A 71 -1.59 6.91 5.47
CA ASP A 71 -0.35 6.40 6.01
C ASP A 71 -0.53 5.33 7.09
N THR A 72 -1.77 4.85 7.29
CA THR A 72 -2.12 3.90 8.34
C THR A 72 -2.49 2.55 7.74
N VAL A 73 -1.94 1.49 8.32
CA VAL A 73 -2.24 0.12 7.96
C VAL A 73 -2.86 -0.60 9.16
N THR A 74 -3.92 -1.38 8.89
CA THR A 74 -4.53 -2.28 9.85
C THR A 74 -4.24 -3.70 9.41
N ILE A 75 -3.65 -4.49 10.30
CA ILE A 75 -3.21 -5.86 10.05
C ILE A 75 -4.08 -6.80 10.86
N GLN A 76 -4.64 -7.82 10.21
CA GLN A 76 -5.45 -8.84 10.84
C GLN A 76 -4.96 -10.22 10.47
N GLU A 77 -4.51 -10.99 11.44
CA GLU A 77 -4.19 -12.39 11.24
C GLU A 77 -5.50 -13.19 11.09
N THR A 78 -5.55 -14.06 10.10
CA THR A 78 -6.72 -14.92 9.82
C THR A 78 -6.40 -16.40 9.90
N GLY A 79 -5.14 -16.77 9.93
CA GLY A 79 -4.72 -18.17 10.01
C GLY A 79 -3.25 -18.34 10.29
N GLY A 80 -2.85 -19.59 10.43
CA GLY A 80 -1.51 -19.97 10.76
C GLY A 80 -1.27 -20.11 12.26
N LYS A 81 0.01 -20.15 12.65
CA LYS A 81 0.41 -20.32 14.04
C LYS A 81 0.44 -18.98 14.78
N THR A 82 -0.74 -18.46 15.09
CA THR A 82 -0.94 -17.18 15.77
C THR A 82 -0.44 -17.26 17.22
N ALA A 83 0.28 -16.25 17.66
CA ALA A 83 0.71 -16.15 19.06
C ALA A 83 -0.48 -15.76 19.97
N LYS A 84 -0.32 -16.07 21.27
CA LYS A 84 -1.32 -15.70 22.27
C LYS A 84 -1.51 -14.17 22.30
N GLY A 85 -2.77 -13.73 22.30
CA GLY A 85 -3.11 -12.31 22.32
C GLY A 85 -3.04 -11.62 20.95
N CYS A 86 -2.91 -12.38 19.87
CA CYS A 86 -2.70 -11.85 18.51
C CYS A 86 -3.94 -12.02 17.60
N GLN A 87 -5.09 -12.32 18.17
CA GLN A 87 -6.33 -12.49 17.40
C GLN A 87 -6.95 -11.17 16.94
N GLY A 88 -6.67 -10.07 17.64
CA GLY A 88 -7.16 -8.75 17.30
C GLY A 88 -6.32 -8.05 16.23
N PRO A 89 -6.81 -6.93 15.69
CA PRO A 89 -6.08 -6.15 14.71
C PRO A 89 -4.90 -5.40 15.32
N GLY A 90 -3.87 -5.18 14.50
CA GLY A 90 -2.80 -4.25 14.81
C GLY A 90 -2.84 -3.05 13.87
N VAL A 91 -2.68 -1.87 14.40
CA VAL A 91 -2.72 -0.61 13.65
C VAL A 91 -1.39 0.11 13.75
N TYR A 92 -0.84 0.46 12.61
CA TYR A 92 0.48 1.11 12.50
C TYR A 92 0.43 2.22 11.48
N LYS A 93 1.24 3.24 11.68
CA LYS A 93 1.61 4.17 10.61
C LYS A 93 2.84 3.63 9.90
N PHE A 94 2.90 3.82 8.60
CA PHE A 94 4.05 3.41 7.82
C PHE A 94 4.65 4.56 7.05
N SER A 95 5.93 4.43 6.73
CA SER A 95 6.66 5.31 5.84
C SER A 95 7.61 4.51 4.96
N ARG A 96 7.88 5.03 3.76
CA ARG A 96 8.88 4.48 2.85
C ARG A 96 9.95 5.55 2.62
N PRO A 97 11.01 5.57 3.45
CA PRO A 97 12.09 6.55 3.29
C PRO A 97 12.75 6.49 1.90
N ASN A 98 12.73 5.31 1.30
CA ASN A 98 13.15 5.08 -0.08
C ASN A 98 12.41 3.85 -0.63
N GLU A 99 12.65 3.47 -1.89
CA GLU A 99 11.96 2.36 -2.53
C GLU A 99 12.24 0.99 -1.88
N ASN A 100 13.37 0.85 -1.21
CA ASN A 100 13.83 -0.41 -0.66
C ASN A 100 13.61 -0.55 0.85
N THR A 101 13.10 0.48 1.51
CA THR A 101 12.95 0.52 2.96
C THR A 101 11.51 0.84 3.34
N LEU A 102 11.01 0.13 4.32
CA LEU A 102 9.69 0.32 4.90
C LEU A 102 9.85 0.36 6.43
N SER A 103 9.23 1.35 7.07
CA SER A 103 9.24 1.45 8.51
C SER A 103 7.86 1.76 9.06
N PHE A 104 7.63 1.34 10.30
CA PHE A 104 6.34 1.45 10.97
C PHE A 104 6.49 2.10 12.33
N THR A 105 5.46 2.82 12.74
CA THR A 105 5.28 3.29 14.11
C THR A 105 3.96 2.77 14.66
N LEU A 106 3.95 2.45 15.93
CA LEU A 106 2.78 1.87 16.60
C LEU A 106 1.67 2.90 16.74
N VAL A 107 0.45 2.52 16.38
CA VAL A 107 -0.78 3.22 16.76
C VAL A 107 -1.50 2.44 17.86
N ASN A 108 -1.83 1.17 17.60
CA ASN A 108 -2.48 0.31 18.58
C ASN A 108 -2.30 -1.15 18.21
N ASP A 109 -1.71 -1.94 19.09
CA ASP A 109 -1.61 -3.38 18.93
C ASP A 109 -1.44 -4.06 20.29
N THR A 110 -2.30 -5.01 20.59
CA THR A 110 -2.20 -5.82 21.80
C THR A 110 -1.32 -7.06 21.61
N CYS A 111 -0.94 -7.38 20.37
CA CYS A 111 -0.09 -8.50 20.04
C CYS A 111 1.38 -8.11 20.17
N LYS A 112 2.02 -8.47 21.27
CA LYS A 112 3.43 -8.12 21.55
C LYS A 112 4.41 -8.71 20.56
N GLU A 113 4.16 -9.93 20.09
CA GLU A 113 5.00 -10.59 19.08
C GLU A 113 4.91 -9.86 17.73
N ARG A 114 3.73 -9.44 17.33
CA ARG A 114 3.57 -8.68 16.10
C ARG A 114 4.20 -7.30 16.22
N GLU A 115 3.96 -6.58 17.29
CA GLU A 115 4.56 -5.28 17.55
C GLU A 115 6.09 -5.35 17.46
N LYS A 116 6.71 -6.31 18.10
CA LYS A 116 8.15 -6.51 18.08
C LYS A 116 8.71 -6.71 16.67
N ASN A 117 8.01 -7.48 15.84
CA ASN A 117 8.42 -7.73 14.46
C ASN A 117 8.17 -6.53 13.56
N VAL A 118 7.00 -5.90 13.67
CA VAL A 118 6.59 -4.82 12.77
C VAL A 118 7.46 -3.58 12.95
N LEU A 119 7.86 -3.26 14.17
CA LEU A 119 8.61 -2.03 14.48
C LEU A 119 10.10 -2.08 14.10
N VAL A 120 10.61 -3.23 13.72
CA VAL A 120 11.97 -3.34 13.14
C VAL A 120 11.93 -2.84 11.69
N ALA A 121 12.99 -2.17 11.25
CA ALA A 121 13.05 -1.68 9.87
C ALA A 121 13.01 -2.85 8.87
N TRP A 122 12.27 -2.65 7.78
CA TRP A 122 12.09 -3.64 6.74
C TRP A 122 12.82 -3.22 5.47
N HIS A 123 13.38 -4.19 4.79
CA HIS A 123 14.08 -3.99 3.52
C HIS A 123 13.44 -4.87 2.47
N GLN A 124 13.39 -4.38 1.25
CA GLN A 124 12.92 -5.17 0.12
C GLN A 124 13.84 -6.37 -0.09
N LYS A 125 13.22 -7.53 -0.23
CA LYS A 125 13.94 -8.76 -0.49
C LYS A 125 14.31 -8.90 -1.98
#